data_0c0c49d7a4afde4e576b4cc061c39e3f
#
_entry.id   0c0c49d7a4afde4e576b4cc061c39e3f
#
_cell.length_a   1.000
_cell.length_b   1.000
_cell.length_c   1.000
_cell.angle_alpha   90.00
_cell.angle_beta   90.00
_cell.angle_gamma   90.00
#
_symmetry.space_group_name_H-M   'P 1'
#
loop_
_entity.id
_entity.type
_entity.pdbx_description
1 polymer ?
#
loop_
_entity_poly.entity_id
_entity_poly.type
_entity_poly.pdbx_seq_one_letter_code
_entity_poly.pdbx_strand_id
1 'polypeptide(L)' 'MSKNELPNPDHFLASVDHVNELVISKGAAIGVAKGLLYSIVETLGVIVGDPDLPSHVRTGYQEALELARELQAKIHLH' A
#
# COMPACT_ATOMS: atom_id res chain seq x y z
N MET A 1 -2.78 -11.85 -19.50
CA MET A 1 -2.27 -11.50 -18.91
C MET A 1 -1.45 -12.26 -18.49
N SER A 2 -0.85 -12.12 -18.30
CA SER A 2 -0.16 -12.89 -18.07
C SER A 2 -0.22 -13.11 -16.92
N LYS A 3 -0.52 -13.67 -16.67
CA LYS A 3 -0.61 -14.11 -15.85
C LYS A 3 0.16 -13.99 -14.87
N ASN A 4 0.39 -14.28 -14.25
CA ASN A 4 1.23 -14.29 -13.30
C ASN A 4 1.73 -13.02 -13.04
N GLU A 5 1.11 -12.04 -13.39
CA GLU A 5 1.59 -10.85 -13.18
C GLU A 5 1.31 -10.34 -11.87
N LEU A 6 2.29 -9.86 -11.14
CA LEU A 6 2.12 -9.15 -9.89
C LEU A 6 1.83 -7.68 -10.19
N PRO A 7 1.04 -7.03 -9.35
CA PRO A 7 0.82 -5.59 -9.50
C PRO A 7 2.14 -4.84 -9.41
N ASN A 8 2.26 -3.79 -10.21
CA ASN A 8 3.45 -2.98 -10.22
C ASN A 8 3.58 -2.23 -8.88
N PRO A 9 4.77 -2.15 -8.28
CA PRO A 9 4.93 -1.36 -7.05
C PRO A 9 4.46 0.08 -7.19
N ASP A 10 4.62 0.68 -8.36
CA ASP A 10 4.14 2.04 -8.59
C ASP A 10 2.63 2.15 -8.44
N HIS A 11 1.91 1.08 -8.75
CA HIS A 11 0.48 1.06 -8.57
C HIS A 11 0.11 1.21 -7.09
N PHE A 12 0.85 0.52 -6.22
CA PHE A 12 0.60 0.63 -4.79
C PHE A 12 1.00 1.99 -4.25
N LEU A 13 2.11 2.55 -4.75
CA LEU A 13 2.52 3.89 -4.35
C LEU A 13 1.48 4.93 -4.74
N ALA A 14 0.93 4.81 -5.94
CA ALA A 14 -0.11 5.71 -6.38
C ALA A 14 -1.36 5.56 -5.52
N SER A 15 -1.69 4.33 -5.11
CA SER A 15 -2.84 4.09 -4.24
C SER A 15 -2.63 4.72 -2.87
N VAL A 16 -1.43 4.62 -2.31
CA VAL A 16 -1.11 5.23 -1.03
C VAL A 16 -1.22 6.75 -1.12
N ASP A 17 -0.70 7.34 -2.20
CA ASP A 17 -0.80 8.77 -2.42
C ASP A 17 -2.26 9.20 -2.51
N HIS A 18 -3.08 8.44 -3.21
CA HIS A 18 -4.49 8.76 -3.36
C HIS A 18 -5.19 8.77 -2.00
N VAL A 19 -4.91 7.76 -1.16
CA VAL A 19 -5.48 7.69 0.16
C VAL A 19 -5.02 8.88 1.00
N ASN A 20 -3.73 9.23 0.90
CA ASN A 20 -3.21 10.38 1.63
C ASN A 20 -3.93 11.66 1.24
N GLU A 21 -4.19 11.85 -0.06
CA GLU A 21 -4.93 13.01 -0.52
C GLU A 21 -6.34 13.04 0.00
N LEU A 22 -6.99 11.88 0.05
CA LEU A 22 -8.33 11.80 0.59
C LEU A 22 -8.38 12.23 2.04
N VAL A 23 -7.41 11.78 2.82
CA VAL A 23 -7.35 12.12 4.24
C VAL A 23 -7.13 13.61 4.41
N ILE A 24 -6.19 14.18 3.65
CA ILE A 24 -5.87 15.60 3.77
C ILE A 24 -7.04 16.48 3.35
N SER A 25 -7.66 16.15 2.22
CA SER A 25 -8.66 17.04 1.66
C SER A 25 -10.06 16.80 2.22
N LYS A 26 -10.35 15.61 2.69
CA LYS A 26 -11.71 15.30 3.06
C LYS A 26 -11.92 14.99 4.54
N GLY A 27 -10.91 14.69 5.25
CA GLY A 27 -11.02 14.39 6.68
C GLY A 27 -12.10 13.37 7.04
N ALA A 28 -13.28 13.56 6.52
CA ALA A 28 -14.41 12.68 6.84
C ALA A 28 -14.29 11.30 6.24
N ALA A 29 -13.36 11.11 5.32
CA ALA A 29 -13.19 9.83 4.65
C ALA A 29 -12.19 8.92 5.38
N ILE A 30 -11.84 9.24 6.62
CA ILE A 30 -10.83 8.48 7.34
C ILE A 30 -11.18 7.00 7.46
N GLY A 31 -12.45 6.68 7.71
CA GLY A 31 -12.85 5.29 7.81
C GLY A 31 -12.61 4.51 6.53
N VAL A 32 -12.92 5.13 5.39
CA VAL A 32 -12.69 4.51 4.10
C VAL A 32 -11.19 4.39 3.84
N ALA A 33 -10.45 5.46 4.17
CA ALA A 33 -8.99 5.45 3.97
C ALA A 33 -8.33 4.34 4.78
N LYS A 34 -8.77 4.13 6.01
CA LYS A 34 -8.22 3.06 6.84
C LYS A 34 -8.46 1.70 6.20
N GLY A 35 -9.66 1.47 5.69
CA GLY A 35 -9.99 0.22 5.04
C GLY A 35 -9.16 -0.04 3.81
N LEU A 36 -8.98 1.00 2.99
CA LEU A 36 -8.16 0.88 1.79
C LEU A 36 -6.71 0.59 2.14
N LEU A 37 -6.17 1.29 3.12
CA LEU A 37 -4.79 1.06 3.55
C LEU A 37 -4.60 -0.32 4.13
N TYR A 38 -5.55 -0.78 4.93
CA TYR A 38 -5.47 -2.11 5.49
C TYR A 38 -5.37 -3.15 4.39
N SER A 39 -6.19 -3.00 3.35
CA SER A 39 -6.18 -3.91 2.22
C SER A 39 -4.85 -3.86 1.48
N ILE A 40 -4.30 -2.66 1.27
CA ILE A 40 -3.02 -2.49 0.60
C ILE A 40 -1.91 -3.15 1.40
N VAL A 41 -1.88 -2.92 2.71
CA VAL A 41 -0.85 -3.49 3.57
C VAL A 41 -0.93 -5.01 3.57
N GLU A 42 -2.13 -5.58 3.63
CA GLU A 42 -2.27 -7.02 3.60
C GLU A 42 -1.77 -7.60 2.28
N THR A 43 -2.15 -6.98 1.18
CA THR A 43 -1.75 -7.46 -0.13
C THR A 43 -0.23 -7.39 -0.29
N LEU A 44 0.35 -6.26 0.08
CA LEU A 44 1.80 -6.09 -0.03
C LEU A 44 2.54 -7.04 0.90
N GLY A 45 2.00 -7.29 2.09
CA GLY A 45 2.61 -8.21 3.02
C GLY A 45 2.69 -9.62 2.46
N VAL A 46 1.65 -10.06 1.77
CA VAL A 46 1.63 -11.37 1.14
C VAL A 46 2.67 -11.44 0.03
N ILE A 47 2.73 -10.40 -0.80
CA ILE A 47 3.67 -10.37 -1.92
C ILE A 47 5.11 -10.38 -1.41
N VAL A 48 5.42 -9.53 -0.44
CA VAL A 48 6.78 -9.43 0.08
C VAL A 48 7.19 -10.71 0.79
N GLY A 49 6.24 -11.42 1.35
CA GLY A 49 6.52 -12.67 2.05
C GLY A 49 6.76 -13.86 1.14
N ASP A 50 6.56 -13.71 -0.17
CA ASP A 50 6.73 -14.82 -1.11
C ASP A 50 8.22 -15.10 -1.27
N PRO A 51 8.70 -16.30 -0.91
CA PRO A 51 10.14 -16.60 -1.03
C PRO A 51 10.62 -16.66 -2.47
N ASP A 52 9.72 -16.81 -3.43
CA ASP A 52 10.10 -16.87 -4.84
C ASP A 52 10.22 -15.49 -5.48
N LEU A 53 9.89 -14.43 -4.76
CA LEU A 53 9.94 -13.09 -5.32
C LEU A 53 11.40 -12.64 -5.48
N PRO A 54 11.81 -12.22 -6.68
CA PRO A 54 13.18 -11.73 -6.87
C PRO A 54 13.47 -10.54 -5.97
N SER A 55 14.70 -10.46 -5.46
CA SER A 55 15.00 -9.44 -4.46
C SER A 55 14.89 -8.03 -5.00
N HIS A 56 15.24 -7.81 -6.27
CA HIS A 56 15.14 -6.46 -6.82
C HIS A 56 13.70 -6.01 -6.98
N VAL A 57 12.78 -6.96 -7.19
CA VAL A 57 11.36 -6.65 -7.25
C VAL A 57 10.82 -6.44 -5.85
N ARG A 58 11.29 -7.26 -4.91
CA ARG A 58 10.87 -7.18 -3.52
C ARG A 58 11.13 -5.80 -2.92
N THR A 59 12.25 -5.19 -3.28
CA THR A 59 12.59 -3.86 -2.76
C THR A 59 11.50 -2.84 -3.06
N GLY A 60 10.97 -2.84 -4.28
CA GLY A 60 9.92 -1.90 -4.65
C GLY A 60 8.65 -2.12 -3.84
N TYR A 61 8.27 -3.38 -3.63
CA TYR A 61 7.08 -3.66 -2.84
C TYR A 61 7.29 -3.32 -1.37
N GLN A 62 8.52 -3.53 -0.86
CA GLN A 62 8.81 -3.18 0.53
C GLN A 62 8.72 -1.68 0.75
N GLU A 63 9.18 -0.88 -0.21
CA GLU A 63 9.07 0.57 -0.09
C GLU A 63 7.61 1.00 -0.06
N ALA A 64 6.79 0.40 -0.91
CA ALA A 64 5.37 0.73 -0.92
C ALA A 64 4.71 0.32 0.40
N LEU A 65 5.10 -0.83 0.93
CA LEU A 65 4.55 -1.31 2.20
C LEU A 65 4.91 -0.37 3.34
N GLU A 66 6.15 0.12 3.36
CA GLU A 66 6.58 1.04 4.41
C GLU A 66 5.80 2.34 4.35
N LEU A 67 5.60 2.88 3.15
CA LEU A 67 4.82 4.10 2.99
C LEU A 67 3.38 3.89 3.45
N ALA A 68 2.80 2.75 3.10
CA ALA A 68 1.43 2.46 3.52
C ALA A 68 1.33 2.38 5.04
N ARG A 69 2.32 1.77 5.69
CA ARG A 69 2.33 1.67 7.14
C ARG A 69 2.52 3.02 7.81
N GLU A 70 3.35 3.87 7.21
CA GLU A 70 3.54 5.22 7.75
C GLU A 70 2.23 5.99 7.69
N LEU A 71 1.52 5.88 6.58
CA LEU A 71 0.25 6.58 6.47
C LEU A 71 -0.79 5.99 7.41
N GLN A 72 -0.78 4.67 7.61
CA GLN A 72 -1.65 4.05 8.60
C GLN A 72 -1.42 4.64 9.97
N ALA A 73 -0.15 4.83 10.35
CA ALA A 73 0.17 5.38 11.65
C ALA A 73 -0.37 6.80 11.78
N LYS A 74 -0.24 7.60 10.73
CA LYS A 74 -0.76 8.96 10.75
C LYS A 74 -2.25 8.98 10.91
N ILE A 75 -2.95 8.14 10.16
CA ILE A 75 -4.40 8.10 10.23
C ILE A 75 -4.86 7.61 11.59
N HIS A 76 -4.13 6.65 12.14
CA HIS A 76 -4.49 6.07 13.43
C HIS A 76 -4.42 7.11 14.54
N LEU A 77 -3.57 8.11 14.40
CA LEU A 77 -3.43 9.15 15.41
C LEU A 77 -4.58 10.15 15.37
N HIS A 78 -5.35 10.17 14.31
CA HIS A 78 -6.51 11.02 14.25
C HIS A 78 -7.69 10.33 14.92
#